data_d1dfa6eb7d6dcdd7111514bd6d938fd2
#
_entry.id   d1dfa6eb7d6dcdd7111514bd6d938fd2
#
_cell.length_a   1.000
_cell.length_b   1.000
_cell.length_c   1.000
_cell.angle_alpha   90.00
_cell.angle_beta   90.00
_cell.angle_gamma   90.00
#
_symmetry.space_group_name_H-M   'P 1'
#
loop_
_entity.id
_entity.type
_entity.pdbx_description
1 polymer ?
#
loop_
_entity_poly.entity_id
_entity_poly.type
_entity_poly.pdbx_seq_one_letter_code
_entity_poly.pdbx_strand_id
1 'polypeptide(L)'
;MIITFVSNFLNHHQLVLCNALKELCDEFYFVSTSRIPKERLAFGYKEFDYEYDFVVRTYDGSAEKGKVREILEKSDAVIFGACPDSFIEYRMKLNKLSFLFSERFFKKGLWRRFYPPTREKVEKRILRFKDKNIYVLCASAFLANELSLLDFPAEKRYKWGYFPQTDSFDVYPERHNNKLKILWAGRMIDWKCADTALKACSNLKKSGVDFQLEFIGDGECSESLKSLSRKLNLSDQVSFSGSKPSEEVREAMADADIFLFTSNFCEGWGAVLNEAMSCGCAVLASSAAGSVPFLIKDGENGLIYKYGSQSDFNKKLRILAEDKEKRELLGKNAIDTIKNVYSADVAAKRLVEFIESDGKAPCGISEGPMSEAEIIKNNWYRK
;
A
#
# COMPACT_ATOMS: atom_id res chain seq x y z
N MET A 1 6.11 13.00 24.52
CA MET A 1 5.71 13.30 23.15
C MET A 1 4.30 12.79 22.89
N ILE A 2 3.46 13.62 22.23
CA ILE A 2 2.06 13.31 21.90
C ILE A 2 1.93 13.24 20.37
N ILE A 3 1.50 12.10 19.84
CA ILE A 3 1.29 11.90 18.41
C ILE A 3 -0.20 11.65 18.14
N THR A 4 -0.74 12.29 17.10
CA THR A 4 -2.12 12.09 16.66
C THR A 4 -2.20 11.69 15.20
N PHE A 5 -3.00 10.67 14.89
CA PHE A 5 -3.33 10.30 13.52
C PHE A 5 -4.81 10.58 13.26
N VAL A 6 -5.11 11.49 12.33
CA VAL A 6 -6.48 11.85 11.92
C VAL A 6 -6.81 11.19 10.59
N SER A 7 -7.81 10.31 10.55
CA SER A 7 -8.24 9.64 9.32
C SER A 7 -9.75 9.42 9.31
N ASN A 8 -10.28 8.77 8.26
CA ASN A 8 -11.70 8.46 8.15
C ASN A 8 -12.16 7.45 9.22
N PHE A 9 -11.60 6.25 9.25
CA PHE A 9 -11.84 5.20 10.25
C PHE A 9 -10.58 4.37 10.43
N LEU A 10 -10.40 3.75 11.59
CA LEU A 10 -9.29 2.85 11.85
C LEU A 10 -9.51 1.53 11.09
N ASN A 11 -8.52 1.11 10.32
CA ASN A 11 -8.56 -0.14 9.57
C ASN A 11 -7.29 -0.96 9.80
N HIS A 12 -7.31 -2.23 9.41
CA HIS A 12 -6.21 -3.18 9.66
C HIS A 12 -4.85 -2.74 9.06
N HIS A 13 -4.85 -1.96 7.97
CA HIS A 13 -3.59 -1.44 7.40
C HIS A 13 -2.99 -0.26 8.18
N GLN A 14 -3.77 0.38 9.06
CA GLN A 14 -3.31 1.48 9.90
C GLN A 14 -3.07 1.04 11.35
N LEU A 15 -3.81 0.03 11.80
CA LEU A 15 -3.80 -0.43 13.18
C LEU A 15 -2.38 -0.81 13.67
N VAL A 16 -1.64 -1.56 12.86
CA VAL A 16 -0.28 -2.01 13.23
C VAL A 16 0.65 -0.82 13.44
N LEU A 17 0.60 0.17 12.54
CA LEU A 17 1.36 1.42 12.69
C LEU A 17 0.90 2.22 13.92
N CYS A 18 -0.41 2.28 14.17
CA CYS A 18 -0.95 2.99 15.35
C CYS A 18 -0.45 2.35 16.65
N ASN A 19 -0.45 1.03 16.74
CA ASN A 19 0.10 0.31 17.90
C ASN A 19 1.60 0.56 18.07
N ALA A 20 2.38 0.49 16.99
CA ALA A 20 3.81 0.77 17.05
C ALA A 20 4.13 2.23 17.49
N LEU A 21 3.33 3.20 17.05
CA LEU A 21 3.46 4.60 17.50
C LEU A 21 3.06 4.77 18.96
N LYS A 22 1.99 4.09 19.41
CA LYS A 22 1.54 4.12 20.81
C LYS A 22 2.63 3.65 21.78
N GLU A 23 3.41 2.64 21.41
CA GLU A 23 4.52 2.12 22.23
C GLU A 23 5.73 3.07 22.33
N LEU A 24 5.85 4.03 21.39
CA LEU A 24 7.00 4.93 21.28
C LEU A 24 6.74 6.36 21.76
N CYS A 25 5.52 6.69 22.19
CA CYS A 25 5.17 8.04 22.65
C CYS A 25 4.39 7.99 23.98
N ASP A 26 4.34 9.12 24.69
CA ASP A 26 3.66 9.22 26.00
C ASP A 26 2.13 9.13 25.84
N GLU A 27 1.60 9.77 24.77
CA GLU A 27 0.17 9.72 24.42
C GLU A 27 0.01 9.55 22.92
N PHE A 28 -0.85 8.63 22.51
CA PHE A 28 -1.26 8.43 21.12
C PHE A 28 -2.76 8.56 20.94
N TYR A 29 -3.19 9.27 19.89
CA TYR A 29 -4.60 9.40 19.54
C TYR A 29 -4.81 9.05 18.06
N PHE A 30 -5.84 8.24 17.80
CA PHE A 30 -6.40 8.09 16.46
C PHE A 30 -7.74 8.79 16.40
N VAL A 31 -7.83 9.86 15.61
CA VAL A 31 -9.08 10.61 15.42
C VAL A 31 -9.82 10.06 14.21
N SER A 32 -10.87 9.28 14.47
CA SER A 32 -11.77 8.75 13.45
C SER A 32 -12.83 9.78 13.07
N THR A 33 -12.90 10.14 11.77
CA THR A 33 -13.78 11.21 11.29
C THR A 33 -15.08 10.72 10.65
N SER A 34 -15.22 9.42 10.40
CA SER A 34 -16.43 8.81 9.86
C SER A 34 -16.51 7.33 10.24
N ARG A 35 -17.73 6.80 10.30
CA ARG A 35 -17.94 5.35 10.46
C ARG A 35 -17.43 4.59 9.24
N ILE A 36 -17.05 3.34 9.45
CA ILE A 36 -16.69 2.46 8.35
C ILE A 36 -17.88 2.22 7.40
N PRO A 37 -17.73 2.39 6.08
CA PRO A 37 -18.81 2.12 5.13
C PRO A 37 -19.22 0.64 5.11
N LYS A 38 -20.53 0.38 4.98
CA LYS A 38 -21.08 -1.00 4.93
C LYS A 38 -20.44 -1.87 3.84
N GLU A 39 -20.10 -1.27 2.70
CA GLU A 39 -19.42 -1.98 1.61
C GLU A 39 -18.03 -2.49 2.04
N ARG A 40 -17.34 -1.76 2.92
CA ARG A 40 -16.04 -2.21 3.45
C ARG A 40 -16.20 -3.39 4.38
N LEU A 41 -17.21 -3.38 5.24
CA LEU A 41 -17.55 -4.53 6.10
C LEU A 41 -17.88 -5.77 5.28
N ALA A 42 -18.63 -5.61 4.17
CA ALA A 42 -18.94 -6.70 3.25
C ALA A 42 -17.69 -7.28 2.54
N PHE A 43 -16.60 -6.52 2.44
CA PHE A 43 -15.30 -6.98 1.93
C PHE A 43 -14.36 -7.51 3.03
N GLY A 44 -14.88 -7.83 4.23
CA GLY A 44 -14.11 -8.43 5.32
C GLY A 44 -13.33 -7.45 6.20
N TYR A 45 -13.55 -6.14 6.07
CA TYR A 45 -12.97 -5.18 7.00
C TYR A 45 -13.68 -5.30 8.37
N LYS A 46 -12.91 -5.21 9.46
CA LYS A 46 -13.44 -5.13 10.82
C LYS A 46 -13.58 -3.67 11.26
N GLU A 47 -14.54 -3.40 12.14
CA GLU A 47 -14.70 -2.09 12.78
C GLU A 47 -13.88 -2.06 14.07
N PHE A 48 -12.78 -1.31 14.07
CA PHE A 48 -11.86 -1.21 15.21
C PHE A 48 -12.11 0.03 16.07
N ASP A 49 -12.92 0.97 15.61
CA ASP A 49 -13.09 2.29 16.25
C ASP A 49 -13.62 2.20 17.70
N TYR A 50 -14.22 1.08 18.09
CA TYR A 50 -14.75 0.85 19.45
C TYR A 50 -13.89 -0.15 20.27
N GLU A 51 -12.87 -0.72 19.68
CA GLU A 51 -12.04 -1.75 20.35
C GLU A 51 -10.81 -1.15 21.04
N TYR A 52 -10.41 0.08 20.66
CA TYR A 52 -9.17 0.71 21.13
C TYR A 52 -9.44 2.01 21.90
N ASP A 53 -8.83 2.14 23.06
CA ASP A 53 -8.92 3.28 23.97
C ASP A 53 -8.36 4.60 23.40
N PHE A 54 -7.39 4.51 22.52
CA PHE A 54 -6.77 5.65 21.86
C PHE A 54 -7.61 6.22 20.69
N VAL A 55 -8.78 5.64 20.39
CA VAL A 55 -9.64 6.11 19.27
C VAL A 55 -10.64 7.13 19.75
N VAL A 56 -10.58 8.33 19.17
CA VAL A 56 -11.51 9.44 19.39
C VAL A 56 -12.42 9.58 18.17
N ARG A 57 -13.73 9.40 18.35
CA ARG A 57 -14.72 9.38 17.28
C ARG A 57 -15.46 10.70 17.16
N THR A 58 -15.23 11.45 16.09
CA THR A 58 -15.85 12.78 15.89
C THR A 58 -17.35 12.72 15.58
N TYR A 59 -17.88 11.56 15.28
CA TYR A 59 -19.29 11.34 14.91
C TYR A 59 -20.18 10.90 16.09
N ASP A 60 -19.61 10.69 17.28
CA ASP A 60 -20.37 10.29 18.47
C ASP A 60 -20.97 11.48 19.26
N GLY A 61 -20.69 12.72 18.85
CA GLY A 61 -21.32 13.90 19.45
C GLY A 61 -20.49 15.18 19.36
N SER A 62 -21.08 16.29 19.84
CA SER A 62 -20.46 17.63 19.83
C SER A 62 -19.30 17.76 20.84
N ALA A 63 -19.39 17.08 21.97
CA ALA A 63 -18.34 17.06 23.00
C ALA A 63 -17.04 16.51 22.46
N GLU A 64 -17.09 15.45 21.64
CA GLU A 64 -15.92 14.86 21.01
C GLU A 64 -15.24 15.81 20.02
N LYS A 65 -16.00 16.68 19.33
CA LYS A 65 -15.43 17.71 18.43
C LYS A 65 -14.61 18.77 19.18
N GLY A 66 -15.04 19.16 20.40
CA GLY A 66 -14.28 20.04 21.28
C GLY A 66 -12.95 19.41 21.70
N LYS A 67 -13.02 18.17 22.18
CA LYS A 67 -11.85 17.37 22.57
C LYS A 67 -10.83 17.21 21.44
N VAL A 68 -11.28 17.04 20.19
CA VAL A 68 -10.36 16.94 19.04
C VAL A 68 -9.54 18.20 18.84
N ARG A 69 -10.11 19.41 19.05
CA ARG A 69 -9.31 20.64 18.96
C ARG A 69 -8.20 20.67 20.00
N GLU A 70 -8.51 20.36 21.26
CA GLU A 70 -7.51 20.28 22.33
C GLU A 70 -6.41 19.25 21.99
N ILE A 71 -6.78 18.08 21.47
CA ILE A 71 -5.84 17.07 21.01
C ILE A 71 -4.94 17.63 19.91
N LEU A 72 -5.51 18.28 18.89
CA LEU A 72 -4.73 18.87 17.81
C LEU A 72 -3.81 20.01 18.30
N GLU A 73 -4.21 20.75 19.32
CA GLU A 73 -3.38 21.82 19.91
C GLU A 73 -2.21 21.26 20.72
N LYS A 74 -2.46 20.26 21.57
CA LYS A 74 -1.43 19.69 22.47
C LYS A 74 -0.45 18.76 21.76
N SER A 75 -0.84 18.11 20.67
CA SER A 75 0.03 17.15 19.96
C SER A 75 1.32 17.79 19.47
N ASP A 76 2.43 17.10 19.66
CA ASP A 76 3.73 17.48 19.09
C ASP A 76 3.70 17.29 17.58
N ALA A 77 3.16 16.19 17.11
CA ALA A 77 3.00 15.90 15.69
C ALA A 77 1.59 15.37 15.35
N VAL A 78 1.08 15.74 14.16
CA VAL A 78 -0.21 15.24 13.64
C VAL A 78 -0.03 14.66 12.24
N ILE A 79 -0.50 13.43 12.03
CA ILE A 79 -0.56 12.77 10.72
C ILE A 79 -1.98 12.91 10.20
N PHE A 80 -2.16 13.46 9.01
CA PHE A 80 -3.44 13.60 8.33
C PHE A 80 -3.56 12.58 7.19
N GLY A 81 -4.46 11.61 7.36
CA GLY A 81 -4.86 10.68 6.31
C GLY A 81 -6.10 11.18 5.55
N ALA A 82 -7.05 10.28 5.28
CA ALA A 82 -8.33 10.63 4.65
C ALA A 82 -9.27 11.30 5.66
N CYS A 83 -9.14 12.60 5.84
CA CYS A 83 -9.91 13.41 6.78
C CYS A 83 -10.43 14.72 6.14
N PRO A 84 -11.42 15.42 6.73
CA PRO A 84 -11.83 16.76 6.29
C PRO A 84 -10.67 17.77 6.33
N ASP A 85 -10.59 18.63 5.31
CA ASP A 85 -9.52 19.63 5.19
C ASP A 85 -9.52 20.65 6.33
N SER A 86 -10.65 20.85 7.01
CA SER A 86 -10.78 21.77 8.15
C SER A 86 -9.84 21.42 9.32
N PHE A 87 -9.49 20.14 9.52
CA PHE A 87 -8.53 19.74 10.55
C PHE A 87 -7.10 20.16 10.16
N ILE A 88 -6.75 20.01 8.89
CA ILE A 88 -5.46 20.48 8.36
C ILE A 88 -5.36 22.01 8.48
N GLU A 89 -6.41 22.73 8.03
CA GLU A 89 -6.49 24.19 8.12
C GLU A 89 -6.31 24.70 9.55
N TYR A 90 -6.98 24.05 10.49
CA TYR A 90 -6.88 24.41 11.89
C TYR A 90 -5.44 24.24 12.41
N ARG A 91 -4.83 23.09 12.16
CA ARG A 91 -3.47 22.81 12.61
C ARG A 91 -2.44 23.72 11.93
N MET A 92 -2.65 24.08 10.67
CA MET A 92 -1.75 25.00 9.92
C MET A 92 -1.84 26.44 10.41
N LYS A 93 -2.93 26.88 11.05
CA LYS A 93 -2.99 28.17 11.75
C LYS A 93 -2.05 28.21 12.95
N LEU A 94 -1.86 27.09 13.61
CA LEU A 94 -0.93 26.94 14.74
C LEU A 94 0.53 26.76 14.28
N ASN A 95 0.75 26.50 13.01
CA ASN A 95 2.05 26.22 12.38
C ASN A 95 2.87 25.12 13.09
N LYS A 96 2.20 24.15 13.70
CA LYS A 96 2.82 23.02 14.39
C LYS A 96 3.12 21.86 13.42
N LEU A 97 4.12 21.05 13.74
CA LEU A 97 4.59 19.92 12.94
C LEU A 97 3.43 19.00 12.53
N SER A 98 3.34 18.75 11.26
CA SER A 98 2.27 17.95 10.67
C SER A 98 2.74 17.17 9.45
N PHE A 99 2.05 16.06 9.18
CA PHE A 99 2.31 15.20 8.05
C PHE A 99 1.02 14.97 7.27
N LEU A 100 1.06 15.09 5.95
CA LEU A 100 -0.01 14.63 5.07
C LEU A 100 0.35 13.25 4.53
N PHE A 101 -0.33 12.21 4.98
CA PHE A 101 -0.26 10.87 4.43
C PHE A 101 -1.14 10.79 3.19
N SER A 102 -0.55 10.59 2.02
CA SER A 102 -1.30 10.60 0.77
C SER A 102 -0.75 9.62 -0.27
N GLU A 103 -1.67 9.00 -1.00
CA GLU A 103 -1.41 8.39 -2.30
C GLU A 103 -1.36 9.46 -3.40
N ARG A 104 -1.12 9.02 -4.66
CA ARG A 104 -1.09 9.95 -5.82
C ARG A 104 -2.39 10.74 -5.99
N PHE A 105 -2.24 12.00 -6.38
CA PHE A 105 -3.36 12.90 -6.72
C PHE A 105 -3.89 12.67 -8.15
N PHE A 106 -3.00 12.30 -9.09
CA PHE A 106 -3.31 12.22 -10.52
C PHE A 106 -3.37 10.78 -11.05
N LYS A 107 -4.09 9.88 -10.33
CA LYS A 107 -4.24 8.46 -10.69
C LYS A 107 -4.72 8.23 -12.13
N LYS A 108 -5.55 9.15 -12.67
CA LYS A 108 -6.09 9.09 -14.05
C LYS A 108 -5.23 9.86 -15.07
N GLY A 109 -3.98 10.19 -14.73
CA GLY A 109 -3.01 10.83 -15.62
C GLY A 109 -2.58 12.24 -15.19
N LEU A 110 -1.33 12.58 -15.52
CA LEU A 110 -0.69 13.85 -15.12
C LEU A 110 -1.37 15.11 -15.71
N TRP A 111 -2.17 14.98 -16.79
CA TRP A 111 -2.95 16.08 -17.35
C TRP A 111 -3.96 16.65 -16.35
N ARG A 112 -4.37 15.86 -15.34
CA ARG A 112 -5.28 16.30 -14.28
C ARG A 112 -4.74 17.41 -13.41
N ARG A 113 -3.43 17.69 -13.44
CA ARG A 113 -2.86 18.87 -12.78
C ARG A 113 -3.39 20.19 -13.34
N PHE A 114 -3.88 20.17 -14.59
CA PHE A 114 -4.51 21.32 -15.26
C PHE A 114 -6.04 21.32 -15.12
N TYR A 115 -6.63 20.24 -14.62
CA TYR A 115 -8.08 20.15 -14.43
C TYR A 115 -8.49 20.88 -13.14
N PRO A 116 -9.28 22.00 -13.24
CA PRO A 116 -9.52 22.89 -12.13
C PRO A 116 -10.02 22.23 -10.83
N PRO A 117 -11.02 21.30 -10.84
CA PRO A 117 -11.49 20.69 -9.60
C PRO A 117 -10.40 19.84 -8.90
N THR A 118 -9.53 19.17 -9.65
CA THR A 118 -8.43 18.40 -9.06
C THR A 118 -7.38 19.32 -8.48
N ARG A 119 -7.02 20.39 -9.21
CA ARG A 119 -6.05 21.39 -8.75
C ARG A 119 -6.55 22.09 -7.49
N GLU A 120 -7.78 22.53 -7.45
CA GLU A 120 -8.40 23.16 -6.29
C GLU A 120 -8.36 22.23 -5.06
N LYS A 121 -8.67 20.94 -5.24
CA LYS A 121 -8.58 19.96 -4.17
C LYS A 121 -7.16 19.84 -3.61
N VAL A 122 -6.15 19.77 -4.47
CA VAL A 122 -4.75 19.65 -4.04
C VAL A 122 -4.27 20.94 -3.41
N GLU A 123 -4.67 22.10 -3.97
CA GLU A 123 -4.39 23.43 -3.42
C GLU A 123 -4.92 23.57 -1.99
N LYS A 124 -6.19 23.27 -1.78
CA LYS A 124 -6.84 23.34 -0.45
C LYS A 124 -6.20 22.39 0.57
N ARG A 125 -5.79 21.22 0.11
CA ARG A 125 -5.30 20.17 0.99
C ARG A 125 -3.85 20.34 1.40
N ILE A 126 -2.97 20.82 0.52
CA ILE A 126 -1.53 20.88 0.79
C ILE A 126 -0.80 22.09 0.21
N LEU A 127 -1.03 22.50 -1.05
CA LEU A 127 -0.14 23.45 -1.70
C LEU A 127 -0.14 24.84 -1.04
N ARG A 128 -1.30 25.32 -0.59
CA ARG A 128 -1.41 26.58 0.14
C ARG A 128 -0.65 26.60 1.49
N PHE A 129 -0.20 25.43 1.94
CA PHE A 129 0.54 25.27 3.18
C PHE A 129 2.01 24.88 2.97
N LYS A 130 2.51 24.92 1.73
CA LYS A 130 3.88 24.48 1.40
C LYS A 130 4.98 25.18 2.23
N ASP A 131 4.73 26.41 2.66
CA ASP A 131 5.66 27.20 3.49
C ASP A 131 5.44 27.00 5.00
N LYS A 132 4.43 26.22 5.40
CA LYS A 132 4.13 25.86 6.79
C LYS A 132 4.90 24.64 7.24
N ASN A 133 4.85 24.32 8.55
CA ASN A 133 5.49 23.14 9.12
C ASN A 133 4.68 21.86 8.82
N ILE A 134 4.56 21.53 7.53
CA ILE A 134 3.88 20.34 7.04
C ILE A 134 4.75 19.61 6.03
N TYR A 135 4.80 18.29 6.15
CA TYR A 135 5.55 17.36 5.32
C TYR A 135 4.59 16.37 4.65
N VAL A 136 5.00 15.75 3.54
CA VAL A 136 4.18 14.75 2.84
C VAL A 136 4.80 13.37 2.97
N LEU A 137 4.03 12.47 3.55
CA LEU A 137 4.30 11.04 3.61
C LEU A 137 3.75 10.38 2.33
N CYS A 138 4.64 10.14 1.37
CA CYS A 138 4.30 9.67 0.03
C CYS A 138 3.99 8.16 0.03
N ALA A 139 2.72 7.78 0.16
CA ALA A 139 2.27 6.40 0.00
C ALA A 139 2.03 6.05 -1.48
N SER A 140 2.93 6.46 -2.31
CA SER A 140 3.11 6.06 -3.72
C SER A 140 4.41 6.66 -4.23
N ALA A 141 5.20 5.87 -4.89
CA ALA A 141 6.47 6.30 -5.49
C ALA A 141 6.31 7.41 -6.55
N PHE A 142 5.12 7.51 -7.16
CA PHE A 142 4.84 8.53 -8.16
C PHE A 142 4.38 9.87 -7.58
N LEU A 143 4.06 9.93 -6.27
CA LEU A 143 3.53 11.16 -5.66
C LEU A 143 4.58 12.26 -5.60
N ALA A 144 5.84 11.95 -5.33
CA ALA A 144 6.93 12.94 -5.32
C ALA A 144 7.09 13.65 -6.67
N ASN A 145 6.92 12.94 -7.79
CA ASN A 145 6.89 13.57 -9.12
C ASN A 145 5.67 14.47 -9.30
N GLU A 146 4.50 14.07 -8.81
CA GLU A 146 3.29 14.90 -8.89
C GLU A 146 3.42 16.20 -8.07
N LEU A 147 4.00 16.11 -6.87
CA LEU A 147 4.29 17.25 -6.01
C LEU A 147 5.35 18.18 -6.62
N SER A 148 6.38 17.62 -7.24
CA SER A 148 7.40 18.41 -7.95
C SER A 148 6.82 19.23 -9.11
N LEU A 149 5.83 18.66 -9.83
CA LEU A 149 5.11 19.37 -10.91
C LEU A 149 4.18 20.48 -10.41
N LEU A 150 4.02 20.61 -9.10
CA LEU A 150 3.21 21.60 -8.41
C LEU A 150 4.07 22.52 -7.50
N ASP A 151 5.39 22.52 -7.68
CA ASP A 151 6.36 23.31 -6.93
C ASP A 151 6.27 23.14 -5.41
N PHE A 152 5.95 21.92 -4.94
CA PHE A 152 6.04 21.58 -3.53
C PHE A 152 7.49 21.23 -3.16
N PRO A 153 8.04 21.73 -2.01
CA PRO A 153 9.44 21.56 -1.63
C PRO A 153 9.94 20.11 -1.60
N ALA A 154 11.14 19.84 -2.08
CA ALA A 154 11.72 18.50 -2.14
C ALA A 154 11.99 17.93 -0.73
N GLU A 155 12.57 18.75 0.13
CA GLU A 155 12.94 18.47 1.52
C GLU A 155 11.74 18.18 2.44
N LYS A 156 10.52 18.35 1.93
CA LYS A 156 9.28 18.06 2.65
C LYS A 156 8.56 16.80 2.14
N ARG A 157 9.22 15.97 1.33
CA ARG A 157 8.64 14.76 0.72
C ARG A 157 9.39 13.53 1.19
N TYR A 158 8.72 12.64 1.92
CA TYR A 158 9.32 11.42 2.46
C TYR A 158 8.60 10.18 1.94
N LYS A 159 9.36 9.10 1.69
CA LYS A 159 8.80 7.78 1.37
C LYS A 159 7.96 7.29 2.55
N TRP A 160 6.84 6.70 2.22
CA TRP A 160 5.93 6.11 3.18
C TRP A 160 5.19 4.95 2.54
N GLY A 161 4.24 4.32 3.27
CA GLY A 161 3.46 3.22 2.75
C GLY A 161 2.28 2.86 3.63
N TYR A 162 1.71 1.71 3.33
CA TYR A 162 0.83 0.99 4.24
C TYR A 162 1.62 -0.12 4.90
N PHE A 163 1.32 -0.38 6.17
CA PHE A 163 2.04 -1.34 7.00
C PHE A 163 1.03 -2.36 7.54
N PRO A 164 0.60 -3.33 6.69
CA PRO A 164 -0.28 -4.40 7.17
C PRO A 164 0.44 -5.27 8.19
N GLN A 165 -0.32 -6.08 8.92
CA GLN A 165 0.24 -7.07 9.83
C GLN A 165 1.16 -8.04 9.07
N THR A 166 2.39 -8.18 9.54
CA THR A 166 3.46 -8.95 8.89
C THR A 166 4.07 -10.03 9.80
N ASP A 167 3.47 -10.23 10.98
CA ASP A 167 4.01 -11.09 12.04
C ASP A 167 3.95 -12.59 11.72
N SER A 168 3.43 -12.94 10.54
CA SER A 168 3.10 -14.33 10.24
C SER A 168 4.33 -15.20 9.98
N PHE A 169 5.48 -14.63 9.56
CA PHE A 169 6.61 -15.46 9.15
C PHE A 169 7.96 -14.81 9.47
N ASP A 170 8.51 -15.16 10.62
CA ASP A 170 9.93 -14.90 10.93
C ASP A 170 10.86 -15.77 10.08
N VAL A 171 10.35 -16.84 9.53
CA VAL A 171 11.08 -17.83 8.74
C VAL A 171 10.32 -18.10 7.43
N TYR A 172 11.09 -18.26 6.34
CA TYR A 172 10.53 -18.61 5.04
C TYR A 172 9.71 -19.91 5.14
N PRO A 173 8.42 -19.92 4.72
CA PRO A 173 7.58 -21.10 4.85
C PRO A 173 8.06 -22.23 3.94
N GLU A 174 8.21 -23.44 4.48
CA GLU A 174 8.44 -24.62 3.67
C GLU A 174 7.18 -24.98 2.88
N ARG A 175 7.31 -25.04 1.56
CA ARG A 175 6.22 -25.39 0.64
C ARG A 175 6.46 -26.75 0.01
N HIS A 176 5.55 -27.69 0.27
CA HIS A 176 5.60 -29.04 -0.28
C HIS A 176 4.54 -29.24 -1.39
N ASN A 177 4.42 -28.25 -2.27
CA ASN A 177 3.41 -28.27 -3.32
C ASN A 177 3.81 -29.23 -4.45
N ASN A 178 2.94 -30.19 -4.76
CA ASN A 178 3.13 -31.10 -5.91
C ASN A 178 2.99 -30.37 -7.26
N LYS A 179 2.26 -29.23 -7.28
CA LYS A 179 2.04 -28.35 -8.42
C LYS A 179 2.40 -26.93 -8.05
N LEU A 180 2.87 -26.16 -9.01
CA LEU A 180 3.15 -24.75 -8.81
C LEU A 180 1.88 -24.00 -8.44
N LYS A 181 1.84 -23.36 -7.26
CA LYS A 181 0.72 -22.57 -6.79
C LYS A 181 0.94 -21.09 -7.08
N ILE A 182 0.04 -20.53 -7.87
CA ILE A 182 0.04 -19.11 -8.25
C ILE A 182 -1.19 -18.47 -7.59
N LEU A 183 -1.01 -17.30 -6.99
CA LEU A 183 -2.09 -16.57 -6.34
C LEU A 183 -2.23 -15.16 -6.93
N TRP A 184 -3.47 -14.75 -7.08
CA TRP A 184 -3.87 -13.37 -7.29
C TRP A 184 -4.93 -13.02 -6.25
N ALA A 185 -4.76 -11.93 -5.49
CA ALA A 185 -5.72 -11.50 -4.49
C ALA A 185 -6.04 -10.01 -4.58
N GLY A 186 -7.34 -9.67 -4.52
CA GLY A 186 -7.81 -8.30 -4.56
C GLY A 186 -9.22 -8.14 -5.11
N ARG A 187 -9.72 -6.91 -5.13
CA ARG A 187 -11.01 -6.62 -5.76
C ARG A 187 -10.91 -6.85 -7.28
N MET A 188 -11.83 -7.57 -7.86
CA MET A 188 -11.89 -7.84 -9.31
C MET A 188 -12.51 -6.65 -10.06
N ILE A 189 -11.73 -5.58 -10.22
CA ILE A 189 -12.10 -4.32 -10.85
C ILE A 189 -11.10 -3.96 -11.95
N ASP A 190 -11.49 -3.13 -12.89
CA ASP A 190 -10.75 -2.85 -14.12
C ASP A 190 -9.27 -2.52 -13.90
N TRP A 191 -8.95 -1.59 -12.99
CA TRP A 191 -7.56 -1.16 -12.80
C TRP A 191 -6.65 -2.16 -12.09
N LYS A 192 -7.19 -3.28 -11.58
CA LYS A 192 -6.41 -4.39 -11.03
C LYS A 192 -5.86 -5.31 -12.13
N CYS A 193 -6.38 -5.21 -13.37
CA CYS A 193 -5.89 -5.91 -14.57
C CYS A 193 -5.70 -7.42 -14.38
N ALA A 194 -6.65 -8.08 -13.69
CA ALA A 194 -6.59 -9.51 -13.39
C ALA A 194 -6.60 -10.40 -14.65
N ASP A 195 -7.15 -9.91 -15.77
CA ASP A 195 -7.12 -10.56 -17.07
C ASP A 195 -5.70 -10.81 -17.61
N THR A 196 -4.74 -9.94 -17.25
CA THR A 196 -3.31 -10.10 -17.59
C THR A 196 -2.74 -11.38 -16.98
N ALA A 197 -3.13 -11.73 -15.75
CA ALA A 197 -2.73 -12.96 -15.09
C ALA A 197 -3.26 -14.20 -15.85
N LEU A 198 -4.55 -14.21 -16.22
CA LEU A 198 -5.15 -15.30 -17.00
C LEU A 198 -4.46 -15.49 -18.36
N LYS A 199 -4.17 -14.40 -19.07
CA LYS A 199 -3.46 -14.45 -20.37
C LYS A 199 -2.04 -15.01 -20.21
N ALA A 200 -1.34 -14.65 -19.15
CA ALA A 200 0.00 -15.18 -18.88
C ALA A 200 -0.04 -16.67 -18.50
N CYS A 201 -0.99 -17.08 -17.65
CA CYS A 201 -1.15 -18.49 -17.30
C CYS A 201 -1.59 -19.35 -18.49
N SER A 202 -2.36 -18.81 -19.44
CA SER A 202 -2.63 -19.50 -20.70
C SER A 202 -1.35 -19.72 -21.53
N ASN A 203 -0.41 -18.76 -21.51
CA ASN A 203 0.89 -18.95 -22.17
C ASN A 203 1.74 -19.98 -21.42
N LEU A 204 1.74 -19.96 -20.08
CA LEU A 204 2.45 -20.91 -19.23
C LEU A 204 1.95 -22.37 -19.47
N LYS A 205 0.64 -22.57 -19.56
CA LYS A 205 0.03 -23.88 -19.91
C LYS A 205 0.54 -24.41 -21.25
N LYS A 206 0.62 -23.54 -22.28
CA LYS A 206 1.15 -23.91 -23.60
C LYS A 206 2.62 -24.33 -23.57
N SER A 207 3.37 -23.89 -22.57
CA SER A 207 4.77 -24.29 -22.33
C SER A 207 4.90 -25.61 -21.58
N GLY A 208 3.78 -26.27 -21.23
CA GLY A 208 3.77 -27.59 -20.56
C GLY A 208 4.00 -27.52 -19.04
N VAL A 209 3.96 -26.34 -18.42
CA VAL A 209 4.10 -26.20 -16.97
C VAL A 209 2.78 -26.58 -16.28
N ASP A 210 2.85 -27.46 -15.28
CA ASP A 210 1.70 -27.82 -14.43
C ASP A 210 1.59 -26.83 -13.26
N PHE A 211 0.46 -26.17 -13.14
CA PHE A 211 0.22 -25.14 -12.12
C PHE A 211 -1.26 -25.10 -11.70
N GLN A 212 -1.50 -24.44 -10.59
CA GLN A 212 -2.82 -23.98 -10.14
C GLN A 212 -2.76 -22.48 -9.92
N LEU A 213 -3.76 -21.74 -10.42
CA LEU A 213 -3.95 -20.31 -10.18
C LEU A 213 -5.23 -20.11 -9.39
N GLU A 214 -5.11 -19.54 -8.18
CA GLU A 214 -6.27 -19.14 -7.38
C GLU A 214 -6.48 -17.62 -7.49
N PHE A 215 -7.74 -17.22 -7.72
CA PHE A 215 -8.19 -15.84 -7.58
C PHE A 215 -8.99 -15.71 -6.28
N ILE A 216 -8.50 -14.86 -5.36
CA ILE A 216 -9.23 -14.52 -4.12
C ILE A 216 -9.73 -13.08 -4.23
N GLY A 217 -11.02 -12.89 -4.03
CA GLY A 217 -11.71 -11.62 -4.10
C GLY A 217 -12.91 -11.67 -5.03
N ASP A 218 -13.60 -10.53 -5.13
CA ASP A 218 -14.79 -10.38 -5.98
C ASP A 218 -14.86 -8.94 -6.53
N GLY A 219 -15.79 -8.68 -7.46
CA GLY A 219 -16.00 -7.37 -8.04
C GLY A 219 -16.66 -7.41 -9.41
N GLU A 220 -16.84 -6.25 -10.00
CA GLU A 220 -17.53 -6.05 -11.28
C GLU A 220 -16.96 -6.86 -12.46
N CYS A 221 -15.68 -7.22 -12.39
CA CYS A 221 -15.00 -8.02 -13.43
C CYS A 221 -15.08 -9.54 -13.19
N SER A 222 -15.66 -10.05 -12.11
CA SER A 222 -15.64 -11.47 -11.74
C SER A 222 -16.17 -12.37 -12.85
N GLU A 223 -17.34 -12.08 -13.37
CA GLU A 223 -17.97 -12.91 -14.42
C GLU A 223 -17.21 -12.83 -15.75
N SER A 224 -16.66 -11.67 -16.09
CA SER A 224 -15.84 -11.52 -17.29
C SER A 224 -14.54 -12.30 -17.20
N LEU A 225 -13.91 -12.36 -16.03
CA LEU A 225 -12.70 -13.14 -15.75
C LEU A 225 -12.98 -14.65 -15.81
N LYS A 226 -14.08 -15.13 -15.22
CA LYS A 226 -14.52 -16.53 -15.34
C LYS A 226 -14.78 -16.93 -16.81
N SER A 227 -15.44 -16.04 -17.59
CA SER A 227 -15.67 -16.25 -19.01
C SER A 227 -14.35 -16.31 -19.80
N LEU A 228 -13.40 -15.41 -19.48
CA LEU A 228 -12.08 -15.39 -20.11
C LEU A 228 -11.28 -16.67 -19.76
N SER A 229 -11.32 -17.13 -18.52
CA SER A 229 -10.68 -18.39 -18.11
C SER A 229 -11.16 -19.58 -18.94
N ARG A 230 -12.50 -19.70 -19.14
CA ARG A 230 -13.08 -20.74 -20.01
C ARG A 230 -12.63 -20.60 -21.48
N LYS A 231 -12.63 -19.39 -22.04
CA LYS A 231 -12.15 -19.13 -23.42
C LYS A 231 -10.68 -19.46 -23.63
N LEU A 232 -9.88 -19.34 -22.58
CA LEU A 232 -8.46 -19.67 -22.58
C LEU A 232 -8.18 -21.15 -22.26
N ASN A 233 -9.23 -21.97 -22.06
CA ASN A 233 -9.15 -23.38 -21.68
C ASN A 233 -8.36 -23.62 -20.37
N LEU A 234 -8.63 -22.77 -19.35
CA LEU A 234 -7.94 -22.80 -18.06
C LEU A 234 -8.83 -23.34 -16.93
N SER A 235 -10.02 -23.90 -17.22
CA SER A 235 -10.99 -24.29 -16.19
C SER A 235 -10.45 -25.28 -15.15
N ASP A 236 -9.52 -26.16 -15.56
CA ASP A 236 -8.93 -27.17 -14.66
C ASP A 236 -7.77 -26.61 -13.81
N GLN A 237 -7.18 -25.48 -14.21
CA GLN A 237 -6.04 -24.85 -13.55
C GLN A 237 -6.40 -23.62 -12.74
N VAL A 238 -7.59 -23.03 -12.96
CA VAL A 238 -7.98 -21.73 -12.36
C VAL A 238 -9.22 -21.88 -11.48
N SER A 239 -9.08 -21.43 -10.24
CA SER A 239 -10.20 -21.35 -9.29
C SER A 239 -10.51 -19.88 -8.93
N PHE A 240 -11.77 -19.62 -8.60
CA PHE A 240 -12.27 -18.33 -8.12
C PHE A 240 -12.94 -18.55 -6.78
N SER A 241 -12.26 -18.18 -5.67
CA SER A 241 -12.69 -18.50 -4.31
C SER A 241 -13.60 -17.43 -3.67
N GLY A 242 -13.91 -16.35 -4.41
CA GLY A 242 -14.68 -15.24 -3.84
C GLY A 242 -13.88 -14.44 -2.81
N SER A 243 -14.57 -13.56 -2.08
CA SER A 243 -13.94 -12.77 -1.00
C SER A 243 -13.71 -13.65 0.22
N LYS A 244 -12.53 -13.53 0.83
CA LYS A 244 -12.13 -14.22 2.05
C LYS A 244 -11.72 -13.23 3.14
N PRO A 245 -11.79 -13.59 4.44
CA PRO A 245 -11.18 -12.83 5.52
C PRO A 245 -9.66 -12.66 5.32
N SER A 246 -9.10 -11.60 5.89
CA SER A 246 -7.67 -11.27 5.70
C SER A 246 -6.72 -12.37 6.19
N GLU A 247 -7.11 -13.09 7.25
CA GLU A 247 -6.37 -14.23 7.77
C GLU A 247 -6.26 -15.37 6.74
N GLU A 248 -7.38 -15.74 6.12
CA GLU A 248 -7.41 -16.79 5.09
C GLU A 248 -6.66 -16.37 3.81
N VAL A 249 -6.67 -15.07 3.47
CA VAL A 249 -5.87 -14.55 2.35
C VAL A 249 -4.37 -14.70 2.66
N ARG A 250 -3.93 -14.41 3.89
CA ARG A 250 -2.52 -14.58 4.29
C ARG A 250 -2.12 -16.06 4.32
N GLU A 251 -3.00 -16.95 4.78
CA GLU A 251 -2.76 -18.41 4.72
C GLU A 251 -2.57 -18.87 3.26
N ALA A 252 -3.43 -18.40 2.35
CA ALA A 252 -3.29 -18.69 0.93
C ALA A 252 -1.98 -18.12 0.33
N MET A 253 -1.55 -16.94 0.78
CA MET A 253 -0.25 -16.36 0.39
C MET A 253 0.91 -17.19 0.93
N ALA A 254 0.85 -17.68 2.17
CA ALA A 254 1.88 -18.52 2.75
C ALA A 254 2.07 -19.84 1.99
N ASP A 255 0.98 -20.39 1.47
CA ASP A 255 0.98 -21.63 0.67
C ASP A 255 1.33 -21.39 -0.82
N ALA A 256 1.20 -20.15 -1.33
CA ALA A 256 1.46 -19.83 -2.72
C ALA A 256 2.96 -19.69 -3.03
N ASP A 257 3.42 -20.26 -4.16
CA ASP A 257 4.79 -20.12 -4.66
C ASP A 257 5.00 -18.74 -5.30
N ILE A 258 4.01 -18.26 -6.06
CA ILE A 258 4.08 -17.01 -6.82
C ILE A 258 2.85 -16.16 -6.52
N PHE A 259 3.05 -14.88 -6.27
CA PHE A 259 2.00 -13.89 -6.21
C PHE A 259 2.05 -12.94 -7.40
N LEU A 260 0.89 -12.75 -8.08
CA LEU A 260 0.77 -11.87 -9.23
C LEU A 260 0.12 -10.53 -8.84
N PHE A 261 0.88 -9.45 -8.96
CA PHE A 261 0.40 -8.10 -8.68
C PHE A 261 0.30 -7.28 -9.97
N THR A 262 -0.89 -7.23 -10.57
CA THR A 262 -1.12 -6.81 -11.96
C THR A 262 -1.62 -5.38 -12.14
N SER A 263 -1.86 -4.63 -11.07
CA SER A 263 -2.51 -3.31 -11.08
C SER A 263 -1.86 -2.28 -12.02
N ASN A 264 -2.70 -1.40 -12.59
CA ASN A 264 -2.24 -0.27 -13.40
C ASN A 264 -1.94 1.00 -12.55
N PHE A 265 -1.69 2.14 -13.19
CA PHE A 265 -1.35 3.42 -12.55
C PHE A 265 -2.46 4.03 -11.67
N CYS A 266 -3.68 3.47 -11.65
CA CYS A 266 -4.72 3.84 -10.70
C CYS A 266 -4.51 3.24 -9.30
N GLU A 267 -3.62 2.25 -9.17
CA GLU A 267 -3.21 1.73 -7.87
C GLU A 267 -2.31 2.72 -7.16
N GLY A 268 -2.80 3.26 -6.04
CA GLY A 268 -2.01 4.19 -5.23
C GLY A 268 -0.84 3.51 -4.56
N TRP A 269 -1.14 2.45 -3.80
CA TRP A 269 -0.16 1.62 -3.12
C TRP A 269 -0.34 0.14 -3.46
N GLY A 270 -1.42 -0.47 -2.96
CA GLY A 270 -1.68 -1.90 -3.09
C GLY A 270 -1.05 -2.70 -1.95
N ALA A 271 -1.60 -2.54 -0.72
CA ALA A 271 -1.08 -3.17 0.50
C ALA A 271 -0.94 -4.70 0.41
N VAL A 272 -1.74 -5.35 -0.43
CA VAL A 272 -1.65 -6.79 -0.72
C VAL A 272 -0.26 -7.22 -1.21
N LEU A 273 0.54 -6.30 -1.80
CA LEU A 273 1.92 -6.59 -2.16
C LEU A 273 2.81 -6.75 -0.93
N ASN A 274 2.65 -5.88 0.08
CA ASN A 274 3.36 -6.05 1.36
C ASN A 274 3.00 -7.39 2.01
N GLU A 275 1.71 -7.74 2.02
CA GLU A 275 1.21 -9.00 2.60
C GLU A 275 1.81 -10.22 1.88
N ALA A 276 1.81 -10.24 0.55
CA ALA A 276 2.40 -11.32 -0.23
C ALA A 276 3.92 -11.43 -0.03
N MET A 277 4.63 -10.30 0.04
CA MET A 277 6.07 -10.26 0.32
C MET A 277 6.37 -10.77 1.74
N SER A 278 5.59 -10.38 2.76
CA SER A 278 5.76 -10.85 4.14
C SER A 278 5.50 -12.35 4.30
N CYS A 279 4.64 -12.91 3.45
CA CYS A 279 4.38 -14.36 3.39
C CYS A 279 5.43 -15.12 2.55
N GLY A 280 6.46 -14.47 2.04
CA GLY A 280 7.54 -15.10 1.27
C GLY A 280 7.13 -15.57 -0.12
N CYS A 281 6.08 -15.03 -0.71
CA CYS A 281 5.78 -15.28 -2.12
C CYS A 281 6.89 -14.73 -3.03
N ALA A 282 7.25 -15.46 -4.08
CA ALA A 282 7.96 -14.86 -5.20
C ALA A 282 7.02 -13.93 -5.96
N VAL A 283 7.15 -12.62 -5.76
CA VAL A 283 6.23 -11.66 -6.36
C VAL A 283 6.60 -11.30 -7.79
N LEU A 284 5.60 -11.25 -8.69
CA LEU A 284 5.71 -10.67 -10.02
C LEU A 284 4.78 -9.46 -10.11
N ALA A 285 5.36 -8.27 -10.13
CA ALA A 285 4.63 -7.03 -9.94
C ALA A 285 4.68 -6.08 -11.14
N SER A 286 3.57 -5.37 -11.35
CA SER A 286 3.43 -4.33 -12.38
C SER A 286 4.26 -3.09 -12.06
N SER A 287 5.06 -2.62 -13.01
CA SER A 287 5.80 -1.35 -12.89
C SER A 287 4.91 -0.11 -12.71
N ALA A 288 3.59 -0.25 -12.84
CA ALA A 288 2.63 0.85 -12.75
C ALA A 288 2.06 1.08 -11.35
N ALA A 289 2.16 0.12 -10.44
CA ALA A 289 1.61 0.26 -9.09
C ALA A 289 2.55 1.08 -8.19
N GLY A 290 1.96 1.91 -7.34
CA GLY A 290 2.70 2.93 -6.60
C GLY A 290 3.64 2.43 -5.52
N SER A 291 3.45 1.22 -4.99
CA SER A 291 4.35 0.59 -4.01
C SER A 291 5.58 -0.06 -4.65
N VAL A 292 5.47 -0.49 -5.91
CA VAL A 292 6.48 -1.33 -6.56
C VAL A 292 7.87 -0.69 -6.59
N PRO A 293 8.06 0.59 -6.96
CA PRO A 293 9.38 1.20 -6.96
C PRO A 293 10.00 1.37 -5.56
N PHE A 294 9.18 1.31 -4.51
CA PHE A 294 9.65 1.42 -3.13
C PHE A 294 9.95 0.05 -2.50
N LEU A 295 9.17 -0.97 -2.84
CA LEU A 295 9.25 -2.28 -2.20
C LEU A 295 10.11 -3.27 -2.96
N ILE A 296 10.17 -3.19 -4.31
CA ILE A 296 10.81 -4.22 -5.12
C ILE A 296 12.09 -3.72 -5.77
N LYS A 297 13.17 -4.44 -5.49
CA LYS A 297 14.43 -4.41 -6.23
C LYS A 297 14.39 -5.57 -7.25
N ASP A 298 14.21 -5.23 -8.55
CA ASP A 298 13.96 -6.22 -9.62
C ASP A 298 15.08 -7.26 -9.72
N GLY A 299 14.74 -8.52 -9.50
CA GLY A 299 15.66 -9.66 -9.52
C GLY A 299 16.28 -9.99 -8.16
N GLU A 300 16.07 -9.18 -7.11
CA GLU A 300 16.62 -9.38 -5.77
C GLU A 300 15.57 -9.88 -4.77
N ASN A 301 14.41 -9.21 -4.67
CA ASN A 301 13.32 -9.54 -3.74
C ASN A 301 11.95 -9.67 -4.43
N GLY A 302 11.94 -9.72 -5.75
CA GLY A 302 10.79 -9.87 -6.60
C GLY A 302 11.15 -9.60 -8.06
N LEU A 303 10.22 -9.84 -8.98
CA LEU A 303 10.35 -9.44 -10.37
C LEU A 303 9.35 -8.34 -10.73
N ILE A 304 9.81 -7.38 -11.54
CA ILE A 304 8.96 -6.30 -12.04
C ILE A 304 8.74 -6.53 -13.54
N TYR A 305 7.50 -6.55 -14.00
CA TYR A 305 7.21 -6.53 -15.43
C TYR A 305 6.77 -5.13 -15.89
N LYS A 306 7.09 -4.80 -17.14
CA LYS A 306 6.69 -3.55 -17.77
C LYS A 306 5.18 -3.54 -18.00
N TYR A 307 4.47 -2.64 -17.34
CA TYR A 307 3.02 -2.47 -17.53
C TYR A 307 2.67 -2.28 -19.02
N GLY A 308 1.64 -2.96 -19.47
CA GLY A 308 1.22 -2.98 -20.87
C GLY A 308 1.98 -3.95 -21.77
N SER A 309 3.02 -4.64 -21.26
CA SER A 309 3.76 -5.66 -22.01
C SER A 309 3.41 -7.08 -21.55
N GLN A 310 2.46 -7.72 -22.24
CA GLN A 310 2.12 -9.12 -21.99
C GLN A 310 3.31 -10.06 -22.23
N SER A 311 4.18 -9.75 -23.20
CA SER A 311 5.36 -10.56 -23.51
C SER A 311 6.38 -10.53 -22.37
N ASP A 312 6.61 -9.37 -21.75
CA ASP A 312 7.53 -9.26 -20.60
C ASP A 312 6.94 -9.97 -19.37
N PHE A 313 5.63 -9.84 -19.14
CA PHE A 313 4.95 -10.60 -18.09
C PHE A 313 5.09 -12.11 -18.28
N ASN A 314 4.77 -12.62 -19.48
CA ASN A 314 4.89 -14.04 -19.81
C ASN A 314 6.32 -14.57 -19.59
N LYS A 315 7.33 -13.81 -20.04
CA LYS A 315 8.75 -14.17 -19.89
C LYS A 315 9.11 -14.30 -18.40
N LYS A 316 8.72 -13.32 -17.58
CA LYS A 316 9.08 -13.28 -16.14
C LYS A 316 8.29 -14.30 -15.33
N LEU A 317 7.02 -14.52 -15.65
CA LEU A 317 6.24 -15.58 -15.03
C LEU A 317 6.86 -16.97 -15.34
N ARG A 318 7.32 -17.19 -16.57
CA ARG A 318 7.99 -18.42 -16.94
C ARG A 318 9.29 -18.64 -16.16
N ILE A 319 10.11 -17.59 -15.99
CA ILE A 319 11.32 -17.66 -15.13
C ILE A 319 10.97 -18.12 -13.72
N LEU A 320 9.95 -17.51 -13.11
CA LEU A 320 9.50 -17.92 -11.77
C LEU A 320 8.91 -19.33 -11.75
N ALA A 321 8.26 -19.76 -12.82
CA ALA A 321 7.64 -21.08 -12.88
C ALA A 321 8.67 -22.22 -13.00
N GLU A 322 9.73 -22.01 -13.75
CA GLU A 322 10.74 -23.02 -14.07
C GLU A 322 11.90 -23.07 -13.04
N ASP A 323 12.18 -21.97 -12.33
CA ASP A 323 13.31 -21.84 -11.41
C ASP A 323 12.84 -21.78 -9.94
N LYS A 324 12.84 -22.95 -9.26
CA LYS A 324 12.44 -23.07 -7.85
C LYS A 324 13.40 -22.34 -6.92
N GLU A 325 14.71 -22.46 -7.14
CA GLU A 325 15.73 -21.84 -6.28
C GLU A 325 15.59 -20.32 -6.31
N LYS A 326 15.35 -19.77 -7.50
CA LYS A 326 15.09 -18.33 -7.66
C LYS A 326 13.81 -17.89 -6.93
N ARG A 327 12.71 -18.66 -7.00
CA ARG A 327 11.49 -18.35 -6.25
C ARG A 327 11.76 -18.28 -4.76
N GLU A 328 12.47 -19.28 -4.21
CA GLU A 328 12.80 -19.32 -2.78
C GLU A 328 13.69 -18.15 -2.35
N LEU A 329 14.71 -17.84 -3.16
CA LEU A 329 15.60 -16.71 -2.89
C LEU A 329 14.84 -15.38 -2.88
N LEU A 330 14.01 -15.13 -3.91
CA LEU A 330 13.20 -13.90 -3.99
C LEU A 330 12.22 -13.80 -2.84
N GLY A 331 11.58 -14.89 -2.44
CA GLY A 331 10.65 -14.94 -1.32
C GLY A 331 11.31 -14.67 0.04
N LYS A 332 12.50 -15.24 0.28
CA LYS A 332 13.30 -14.95 1.49
C LYS A 332 13.67 -13.47 1.56
N ASN A 333 14.19 -12.92 0.49
CA ASN A 333 14.56 -11.51 0.42
C ASN A 333 13.34 -10.57 0.50
N ALA A 334 12.16 -11.02 0.06
CA ALA A 334 10.91 -10.27 0.22
C ALA A 334 10.52 -10.15 1.70
N ILE A 335 10.56 -11.25 2.47
CA ILE A 335 10.35 -11.23 3.93
C ILE A 335 11.32 -10.25 4.59
N ASP A 336 12.61 -10.38 4.31
CA ASP A 336 13.65 -9.52 4.88
C ASP A 336 13.41 -8.04 4.58
N THR A 337 12.97 -7.72 3.37
CA THR A 337 12.65 -6.35 2.97
C THR A 337 11.49 -5.79 3.79
N ILE A 338 10.39 -6.55 3.93
CA ILE A 338 9.23 -6.08 4.71
C ILE A 338 9.60 -5.96 6.18
N LYS A 339 10.26 -6.96 6.77
CA LYS A 339 10.63 -6.99 8.18
C LYS A 339 11.61 -5.87 8.57
N ASN A 340 12.67 -5.70 7.79
CA ASN A 340 13.80 -4.86 8.19
C ASN A 340 13.76 -3.45 7.57
N VAL A 341 12.94 -3.22 6.53
CA VAL A 341 12.89 -1.92 5.84
C VAL A 341 11.49 -1.31 5.85
N TYR A 342 10.42 -2.10 5.63
CA TYR A 342 9.05 -1.60 5.45
C TYR A 342 8.05 -2.13 6.49
N SER A 343 8.50 -2.45 7.71
CA SER A 343 7.60 -2.77 8.81
C SER A 343 7.01 -1.52 9.48
N ALA A 344 5.93 -1.71 10.22
CA ALA A 344 5.32 -0.65 11.04
C ALA A 344 6.28 -0.12 12.09
N ASP A 345 7.07 -1.01 12.72
CA ASP A 345 8.04 -0.65 13.75
C ASP A 345 9.15 0.25 13.20
N VAL A 346 9.70 -0.11 12.03
CA VAL A 346 10.70 0.73 11.33
C VAL A 346 10.11 2.09 10.98
N ALA A 347 8.87 2.13 10.47
CA ALA A 347 8.20 3.37 10.10
C ALA A 347 7.94 4.26 11.34
N ALA A 348 7.41 3.67 12.41
CA ALA A 348 7.11 4.37 13.65
C ALA A 348 8.38 4.94 14.29
N LYS A 349 9.43 4.11 14.43
CA LYS A 349 10.72 4.53 14.98
C LYS A 349 11.31 5.71 14.22
N ARG A 350 11.39 5.63 12.89
CA ARG A 350 11.95 6.70 12.06
C ARG A 350 11.12 7.99 12.08
N LEU A 351 9.80 7.86 12.18
CA LEU A 351 8.92 9.02 12.33
C LEU A 351 9.12 9.70 13.70
N VAL A 352 9.25 8.92 14.77
CA VAL A 352 9.54 9.43 16.12
C VAL A 352 10.89 10.14 16.15
N GLU A 353 11.95 9.53 15.61
CA GLU A 353 13.27 10.15 15.47
C GLU A 353 13.23 11.48 14.70
N PHE A 354 12.40 11.55 13.64
CA PHE A 354 12.19 12.80 12.90
C PHE A 354 11.50 13.88 13.75
N ILE A 355 10.51 13.50 14.52
CA ILE A 355 9.79 14.43 15.41
C ILE A 355 10.72 14.95 16.51
N GLU A 356 11.51 14.08 17.14
CA GLU A 356 12.46 14.42 18.21
C GLU A 356 13.62 15.32 17.73
N SER A 357 14.00 15.19 16.45
CA SER A 357 15.03 16.01 15.80
C SER A 357 14.53 17.35 15.28
N ASP A 358 13.32 17.77 15.66
CA ASP A 358 12.68 19.02 15.18
C ASP A 358 12.59 19.11 13.64
N GLY A 359 12.21 18.01 13.02
CA GLY A 359 11.97 17.93 11.57
C GLY A 359 13.24 17.73 10.72
N LYS A 360 14.32 17.28 11.30
CA LYS A 360 15.51 16.86 10.53
C LYS A 360 15.40 15.39 10.18
N ALA A 361 15.56 15.08 8.90
CA ALA A 361 15.56 13.68 8.45
C ALA A 361 16.63 12.89 9.21
N PRO A 362 16.31 11.65 9.63
CA PRO A 362 17.30 10.80 10.27
C PRO A 362 18.52 10.62 9.36
N CYS A 363 19.72 10.86 9.89
CA CYS A 363 20.95 10.78 9.10
C CYS A 363 21.18 9.36 8.56
N GLY A 364 21.54 9.24 7.27
CA GLY A 364 21.98 7.99 6.66
C GLY A 364 20.87 7.05 6.19
N ILE A 365 19.60 7.45 6.23
CA ILE A 365 18.49 6.64 5.69
C ILE A 365 18.33 6.89 4.19
N SER A 366 18.71 5.91 3.38
CA SER A 366 18.59 5.97 1.90
C SER A 366 17.36 5.24 1.36
N GLU A 367 16.74 4.34 2.13
CA GLU A 367 15.59 3.53 1.69
C GLU A 367 14.55 3.34 2.81
N GLY A 368 13.33 2.98 2.41
CA GLY A 368 12.24 2.74 3.34
C GLY A 368 11.54 4.01 3.82
N PRO A 369 10.61 3.89 4.78
CA PRO A 369 9.86 5.01 5.34
C PRO A 369 10.78 6.09 5.90
N MET A 370 10.37 7.35 5.78
CA MET A 370 11.10 8.55 6.21
C MET A 370 12.43 8.82 5.47
N SER A 371 12.82 8.02 4.46
CA SER A 371 13.85 8.47 3.51
C SER A 371 13.25 9.47 2.50
N GLU A 372 14.10 10.28 1.88
CA GLU A 372 13.66 11.26 0.88
C GLU A 372 12.91 10.57 -0.28
N ALA A 373 11.77 11.15 -0.68
CA ALA A 373 10.99 10.63 -1.79
C ALA A 373 11.50 11.17 -3.12
N GLU A 374 12.25 10.36 -3.83
CA GLU A 374 12.83 10.66 -5.14
C GLU A 374 11.76 10.88 -6.22
N ILE A 375 12.10 11.60 -7.28
CA ILE A 375 11.21 11.82 -8.42
C ILE A 375 11.18 10.57 -9.30
N ILE A 376 10.12 9.80 -9.20
CA ILE A 376 9.87 8.61 -10.03
C ILE A 376 8.75 8.91 -11.02
N LYS A 377 9.05 8.91 -12.32
CA LYS A 377 8.09 9.16 -13.40
C LYS A 377 7.40 7.85 -13.83
N ASN A 378 6.22 7.94 -14.46
CA ASN A 378 5.47 6.75 -14.92
C ASN A 378 6.26 5.84 -15.90
N ASN A 379 7.29 6.35 -16.57
CA ASN A 379 8.16 5.60 -17.48
C ASN A 379 9.50 5.20 -16.85
N TRP A 380 9.58 5.09 -15.54
CA TRP A 380 10.79 4.79 -14.78
C TRP A 380 11.40 3.41 -15.12
N TYR A 381 10.54 2.43 -15.34
CA TYR A 381 10.95 1.06 -15.66
C TYR A 381 11.16 0.91 -17.17
N ARG A 382 12.40 0.79 -17.60
CA ARG A 382 12.80 0.80 -19.02
C ARG A 382 13.38 -0.52 -19.54
N LYS A 383 13.44 -1.56 -18.68
CA LYS A 383 13.98 -2.88 -19.06
C LYS A 383 13.07 -3.61 -20.06
#